data_3a5d059dbae5b0f2fca61e9250b2e3c4
#
_entry.id   3a5d059dbae5b0f2fca61e9250b2e3c4
#
_cell.length_a   1.000
_cell.length_b   1.000
_cell.length_c   1.000
_cell.angle_alpha   90.00
_cell.angle_beta   90.00
_cell.angle_gamma   90.00
#
_symmetry.space_group_name_H-M   'P 1'
#
loop_
_entity.id
_entity.type
_entity.pdbx_description
1 polymer ?
#
loop_
_entity_poly.entity_id
_entity_poly.type
_entity_poly.pdbx_seq_one_letter_code
_entity_poly.pdbx_strand_id
1 'polypeptide(L)'
;MVTGVDRFFLSLNKVEDWINNHLPYFYKDKKSLLEYHQMTLYGDRVDMKSVDILLKFYTSQYQSLNNLMNSDELYYRKIEYLALMSLKDYRNSREYRLKILNLFNNGFLHQLLLGDIPLDILLSREHLYAITHDIFYTSVFSKDKSIFEDIDQNKLSSILELSLLISIKRKDIDVIMELMCCISIL
;
A
#
# COMPACT_ATOMS: atom_id res chain seq x y z
N MET A 1 23.58 -21.50 -4.47
CA MET A 1 23.53 -20.35 -3.54
C MET A 1 22.11 -19.81 -3.57
N VAL A 2 21.39 -19.87 -2.47
CA VAL A 2 20.03 -19.29 -2.37
C VAL A 2 20.22 -17.78 -2.27
N THR A 3 19.64 -17.01 -3.19
CA THR A 3 19.73 -15.54 -3.20
C THR A 3 19.00 -14.95 -1.99
N GLY A 4 19.29 -13.70 -1.61
CA GLY A 4 18.57 -13.02 -0.52
C GLY A 4 17.06 -12.93 -0.78
N VAL A 5 16.67 -12.81 -2.06
CA VAL A 5 15.27 -12.80 -2.54
C VAL A 5 14.60 -14.16 -2.27
N ASP A 6 15.27 -15.28 -2.57
CA ASP A 6 14.71 -16.60 -2.31
C ASP A 6 14.49 -16.85 -0.81
N ARG A 7 15.37 -16.32 0.04
CA ARG A 7 15.21 -16.40 1.52
C ARG A 7 14.03 -15.58 2.01
N PHE A 8 13.78 -14.43 1.40
CA PHE A 8 12.63 -13.59 1.73
C PHE A 8 11.31 -14.30 1.34
N PHE A 9 11.22 -14.87 0.14
CA PHE A 9 10.04 -15.64 -0.28
C PHE A 9 9.83 -16.92 0.56
N LEU A 10 10.89 -17.62 0.95
CA LEU A 10 10.81 -18.75 1.89
C LEU A 10 10.33 -18.32 3.28
N SER A 11 10.64 -17.09 3.72
CA SER A 11 10.11 -16.55 4.97
C SER A 11 8.65 -16.12 4.86
N LEU A 12 8.22 -15.59 3.71
CA LEU A 12 6.82 -15.27 3.44
C LEU A 12 5.94 -16.52 3.45
N ASN A 13 6.37 -17.60 2.80
CA ASN A 13 5.65 -18.87 2.83
C ASN A 13 5.51 -19.42 4.27
N LYS A 14 6.54 -19.26 5.10
CA LYS A 14 6.47 -19.67 6.53
C LYS A 14 5.52 -18.75 7.33
N VAL A 15 5.46 -17.47 7.01
CA VAL A 15 4.50 -16.53 7.60
C VAL A 15 3.09 -16.87 7.15
N GLU A 16 2.88 -17.20 5.88
CA GLU A 16 1.60 -17.64 5.34
C GLU A 16 1.12 -18.95 6.00
N ASP A 17 1.99 -19.94 6.14
CA ASP A 17 1.71 -21.18 6.87
C ASP A 17 1.39 -20.90 8.34
N TRP A 18 2.14 -20.01 8.99
CA TRP A 18 1.88 -19.62 10.37
C TRP A 18 0.54 -18.92 10.52
N ILE A 19 0.23 -17.97 9.64
CA ILE A 19 -1.06 -17.26 9.61
C ILE A 19 -2.20 -18.26 9.39
N ASN A 20 -2.10 -19.16 8.42
CA ASN A 20 -3.14 -20.16 8.13
C ASN A 20 -3.40 -21.09 9.32
N ASN A 21 -2.36 -21.45 10.07
CA ASN A 21 -2.50 -22.27 11.27
C ASN A 21 -3.06 -21.50 12.49
N HIS A 22 -2.97 -20.15 12.48
CA HIS A 22 -3.41 -19.31 13.60
C HIS A 22 -4.62 -18.43 13.24
N LEU A 23 -5.12 -18.52 12.00
CA LEU A 23 -6.30 -17.79 11.51
C LEU A 23 -7.50 -17.75 12.47
N PRO A 24 -7.87 -18.85 13.19
CA PRO A 24 -8.96 -18.81 14.13
C PRO A 24 -8.81 -17.77 15.24
N TYR A 25 -7.58 -17.37 15.56
CA TYR A 25 -7.29 -16.35 16.56
C TYR A 25 -7.38 -14.93 16.01
N PHE A 26 -7.06 -14.75 14.72
CA PHE A 26 -7.11 -13.44 14.03
C PHE A 26 -8.52 -13.03 13.60
N TYR A 27 -9.42 -14.00 13.36
CA TYR A 27 -10.83 -13.71 12.97
C TYR A 27 -11.64 -12.96 14.03
N LYS A 28 -11.11 -12.78 15.24
CA LYS A 28 -11.79 -12.02 16.30
C LYS A 28 -11.70 -10.50 16.10
N ASP A 29 -10.73 -10.03 15.33
CA ASP A 29 -10.56 -8.62 15.05
C ASP A 29 -10.71 -8.32 13.54
N LYS A 30 -11.72 -7.50 13.22
CA LYS A 30 -12.03 -7.08 11.85
C LYS A 30 -10.85 -6.39 11.17
N LYS A 31 -10.04 -5.63 11.92
CA LYS A 31 -8.88 -4.91 11.41
C LYS A 31 -7.81 -5.89 10.93
N SER A 32 -7.43 -6.85 11.77
CA SER A 32 -6.44 -7.87 11.42
C SER A 32 -6.86 -8.72 10.21
N LEU A 33 -8.17 -8.99 10.06
CA LEU A 33 -8.69 -9.68 8.88
C LEU A 33 -8.50 -8.87 7.60
N LEU A 34 -8.76 -7.56 7.66
CA LEU A 34 -8.57 -6.68 6.49
C LEU A 34 -7.08 -6.57 6.12
N GLU A 35 -6.21 -6.40 7.10
CA GLU A 35 -4.76 -6.39 6.91
C GLU A 35 -4.25 -7.68 6.27
N TYR A 36 -4.74 -8.84 6.71
CA TYR A 36 -4.42 -10.12 6.09
C TYR A 36 -4.79 -10.15 4.61
N HIS A 37 -6.02 -9.74 4.25
CA HIS A 37 -6.45 -9.71 2.86
C HIS A 37 -5.67 -8.70 2.03
N GLN A 38 -5.26 -7.57 2.60
CA GLN A 38 -4.37 -6.62 1.92
C GLN A 38 -3.00 -7.26 1.63
N MET A 39 -2.41 -7.95 2.59
CA MET A 39 -1.12 -8.63 2.41
C MET A 39 -1.14 -9.67 1.29
N THR A 40 -2.25 -10.38 1.08
CA THR A 40 -2.35 -11.38 0.00
C THR A 40 -2.32 -10.76 -1.41
N LEU A 41 -2.52 -9.45 -1.53
CA LEU A 41 -2.51 -8.77 -2.83
C LEU A 41 -1.10 -8.47 -3.35
N TYR A 42 -0.08 -8.54 -2.50
CA TYR A 42 1.32 -8.28 -2.89
C TYR A 42 2.02 -9.48 -3.55
N GLY A 43 1.45 -10.69 -3.46
CA GLY A 43 1.97 -11.89 -4.10
C GLY A 43 1.94 -11.83 -5.63
N ASP A 44 2.64 -12.73 -6.31
CA ASP A 44 2.70 -12.80 -7.78
C ASP A 44 1.31 -12.97 -8.41
N ARG A 45 0.42 -13.66 -7.72
CA ARG A 45 -0.97 -13.86 -8.14
C ARG A 45 -1.92 -13.12 -7.23
N VAL A 46 -2.78 -12.31 -7.83
CA VAL A 46 -3.82 -11.60 -7.09
C VAL A 46 -4.86 -12.60 -6.56
N ASP A 47 -5.04 -12.64 -5.25
CA ASP A 47 -6.15 -13.39 -4.66
C ASP A 47 -7.47 -12.62 -4.82
N MET A 48 -8.25 -13.01 -5.84
CA MET A 48 -9.52 -12.36 -6.15
C MET A 48 -10.56 -12.48 -5.03
N LYS A 49 -10.46 -13.48 -4.14
CA LYS A 49 -11.34 -13.56 -2.96
C LYS A 49 -11.04 -12.44 -1.98
N SER A 50 -9.76 -12.15 -1.76
CA SER A 50 -9.33 -11.03 -0.92
C SER A 50 -9.76 -9.68 -1.51
N VAL A 51 -9.64 -9.48 -2.83
CA VAL A 51 -10.18 -8.30 -3.51
C VAL A 51 -11.69 -8.15 -3.24
N ASP A 52 -12.45 -9.21 -3.37
CA ASP A 52 -13.91 -9.20 -3.14
C ASP A 52 -14.28 -8.88 -1.69
N ILE A 53 -13.53 -9.41 -0.72
CA ILE A 53 -13.75 -9.14 0.70
C ILE A 53 -13.49 -7.67 1.02
N LEU A 54 -12.36 -7.12 0.53
CA LEU A 54 -12.00 -5.72 0.74
C LEU A 54 -13.00 -4.79 0.06
N LEU A 55 -13.42 -5.06 -1.17
CA LEU A 55 -14.46 -4.27 -1.86
C LEU A 55 -15.81 -4.32 -1.14
N LYS A 56 -16.21 -5.47 -0.61
CA LYS A 56 -17.44 -5.58 0.21
C LYS A 56 -17.35 -4.73 1.47
N PHE A 57 -16.18 -4.66 2.10
CA PHE A 57 -15.96 -3.78 3.24
C PHE A 57 -16.22 -2.33 2.87
N TYR A 58 -15.59 -1.83 1.78
CA TYR A 58 -15.82 -0.46 1.30
C TYR A 58 -17.28 -0.21 0.93
N THR A 59 -17.91 -1.13 0.20
CA THR A 59 -19.32 -0.98 -0.20
C THR A 59 -20.24 -0.93 1.01
N SER A 60 -19.95 -1.67 2.07
CA SER A 60 -20.74 -1.64 3.30
C SER A 60 -20.64 -0.32 4.05
N GLN A 61 -19.50 0.39 3.92
CA GLN A 61 -19.29 1.69 4.58
C GLN A 61 -19.85 2.87 3.77
N TYR A 62 -19.61 2.87 2.45
CA TYR A 62 -19.83 4.06 1.62
C TYR A 62 -20.97 3.91 0.62
N GLN A 63 -21.54 2.71 0.45
CA GLN A 63 -22.63 2.37 -0.48
C GLN A 63 -22.29 2.57 -1.98
N SER A 64 -21.47 3.56 -2.32
CA SER A 64 -21.04 3.84 -3.70
C SER A 64 -19.66 4.48 -3.76
N LEU A 65 -19.00 4.38 -4.92
CA LEU A 65 -17.75 5.08 -5.20
C LEU A 65 -17.90 6.60 -5.04
N ASN A 66 -19.01 7.18 -5.51
CA ASN A 66 -19.23 8.62 -5.40
C ASN A 66 -19.30 9.07 -3.93
N ASN A 67 -19.93 8.30 -3.07
CA ASN A 67 -19.99 8.61 -1.64
C ASN A 67 -18.60 8.56 -1.00
N LEU A 68 -17.80 7.55 -1.35
CA LEU A 68 -16.42 7.48 -0.88
C LEU A 68 -15.59 8.67 -1.39
N MET A 69 -15.65 8.98 -2.69
CA MET A 69 -14.85 10.05 -3.29
C MET A 69 -15.20 11.44 -2.72
N ASN A 70 -16.46 11.66 -2.33
CA ASN A 70 -16.95 12.91 -1.74
C ASN A 70 -16.89 12.92 -0.20
N SER A 71 -16.45 11.83 0.43
CA SER A 71 -16.33 11.77 1.89
C SER A 71 -15.06 12.50 2.36
N ASP A 72 -15.02 12.79 3.68
CA ASP A 72 -13.82 13.32 4.35
C ASP A 72 -12.77 12.23 4.65
N GLU A 73 -12.91 11.07 4.03
CA GLU A 73 -11.98 9.95 4.20
C GLU A 73 -10.59 10.31 3.67
N LEU A 74 -9.57 9.76 4.29
CA LEU A 74 -8.17 9.97 3.91
C LEU A 74 -7.96 9.58 2.44
N TYR A 75 -7.26 10.43 1.68
CA TYR A 75 -7.10 10.28 0.24
C TYR A 75 -6.51 8.92 -0.17
N TYR A 76 -5.60 8.33 0.61
CA TYR A 76 -5.02 7.01 0.32
C TYR A 76 -6.07 5.87 0.43
N ARG A 77 -7.12 6.02 1.23
CA ARG A 77 -8.25 5.07 1.25
C ARG A 77 -9.04 5.12 -0.05
N LYS A 78 -9.14 6.30 -0.65
CA LYS A 78 -9.75 6.47 -1.99
C LYS A 78 -8.90 5.81 -3.07
N ILE A 79 -7.56 5.96 -2.99
CA ILE A 79 -6.63 5.28 -3.90
C ILE A 79 -6.71 3.77 -3.72
N GLU A 80 -6.71 3.26 -2.49
CA GLU A 80 -6.87 1.83 -2.19
C GLU A 80 -8.12 1.24 -2.85
N TYR A 81 -9.27 1.89 -2.69
CA TYR A 81 -10.50 1.44 -3.33
C TYR A 81 -10.39 1.40 -4.85
N LEU A 82 -9.83 2.44 -5.46
CA LEU A 82 -9.62 2.50 -6.91
C LEU A 82 -8.64 1.42 -7.39
N ALA A 83 -7.59 1.13 -6.62
CA ALA A 83 -6.66 0.06 -6.91
C ALA A 83 -7.35 -1.31 -6.89
N LEU A 84 -8.17 -1.59 -5.87
CA LEU A 84 -8.99 -2.80 -5.79
C LEU A 84 -9.97 -2.91 -6.98
N MET A 85 -10.61 -1.80 -7.35
CA MET A 85 -11.50 -1.77 -8.52
C MET A 85 -10.74 -2.02 -9.82
N SER A 86 -9.52 -1.50 -9.97
CA SER A 86 -8.67 -1.75 -11.12
C SER A 86 -8.30 -3.24 -11.26
N LEU A 87 -8.09 -3.95 -10.14
CA LEU A 87 -7.85 -5.39 -10.13
C LEU A 87 -9.13 -6.18 -10.47
N LYS A 88 -10.29 -5.72 -10.00
CA LYS A 88 -11.58 -6.41 -10.18
C LYS A 88 -12.16 -6.22 -11.57
N ASP A 89 -12.11 -5.00 -12.08
CA ASP A 89 -12.70 -4.61 -13.36
C ASP A 89 -11.62 -4.19 -14.36
N TYR A 90 -10.97 -5.19 -14.92
CA TYR A 90 -9.88 -4.99 -15.88
C TYR A 90 -10.30 -4.13 -17.09
N ARG A 91 -11.57 -4.20 -17.52
CA ARG A 91 -12.05 -3.43 -18.68
C ARG A 91 -11.99 -1.92 -18.47
N ASN A 92 -12.24 -1.47 -17.24
CA ASN A 92 -12.21 -0.08 -16.84
C ASN A 92 -10.93 0.30 -16.07
N SER A 93 -9.92 -0.58 -16.04
CA SER A 93 -8.67 -0.37 -15.28
C SER A 93 -7.98 0.95 -15.63
N ARG A 94 -8.01 1.37 -16.93
CA ARG A 94 -7.45 2.63 -17.38
C ARG A 94 -8.14 3.85 -16.73
N GLU A 95 -9.46 3.80 -16.57
CA GLU A 95 -10.20 4.89 -15.93
C GLU A 95 -9.83 5.00 -14.44
N TYR A 96 -9.76 3.86 -13.75
CA TYR A 96 -9.34 3.83 -12.35
C TYR A 96 -7.91 4.34 -12.19
N ARG A 97 -7.00 3.98 -13.08
CA ARG A 97 -5.61 4.49 -13.05
C ARG A 97 -5.53 6.00 -13.21
N LEU A 98 -6.29 6.61 -14.10
CA LEU A 98 -6.33 8.07 -14.24
C LEU A 98 -6.83 8.75 -12.96
N LYS A 99 -7.82 8.15 -12.29
CA LYS A 99 -8.30 8.65 -11.00
C LYS A 99 -7.25 8.48 -9.89
N ILE A 100 -6.54 7.34 -9.86
CA ILE A 100 -5.42 7.11 -8.94
C ILE A 100 -4.33 8.16 -9.15
N LEU A 101 -3.90 8.38 -10.39
CA LEU A 101 -2.89 9.38 -10.72
C LEU A 101 -3.30 10.79 -10.27
N ASN A 102 -4.55 11.17 -10.51
CA ASN A 102 -5.06 12.48 -10.09
C ASN A 102 -5.05 12.63 -8.55
N LEU A 103 -5.42 11.60 -7.81
CA LEU A 103 -5.34 11.62 -6.35
C LEU A 103 -3.89 11.64 -5.87
N PHE A 104 -3.00 10.85 -6.46
CA PHE A 104 -1.59 10.80 -6.12
C PHE A 104 -0.90 12.15 -6.34
N ASN A 105 -1.16 12.82 -7.45
CA ASN A 105 -0.60 14.16 -7.74
C ASN A 105 -0.99 15.22 -6.71
N ASN A 106 -2.06 15.02 -5.95
CA ASN A 106 -2.46 15.84 -4.83
C ASN A 106 -2.13 15.20 -3.47
N GLY A 107 -1.50 14.04 -3.49
CA GLY A 107 -1.17 13.24 -2.32
C GLY A 107 0.09 13.71 -1.60
N PHE A 108 0.30 13.14 -0.43
CA PHE A 108 1.37 13.52 0.48
C PHE A 108 2.76 13.25 -0.09
N LEU A 109 2.99 12.05 -0.64
CA LEU A 109 4.28 11.68 -1.21
C LEU A 109 4.66 12.58 -2.39
N HIS A 110 3.70 12.88 -3.27
CA HIS A 110 3.95 13.75 -4.42
C HIS A 110 4.33 15.18 -3.99
N GLN A 111 3.61 15.76 -3.02
CA GLN A 111 3.94 17.08 -2.46
C GLN A 111 5.33 17.09 -1.79
N LEU A 112 5.70 16.01 -1.11
CA LEU A 112 7.02 15.86 -0.52
C LEU A 112 8.12 15.78 -1.61
N LEU A 113 7.84 15.07 -2.70
CA LEU A 113 8.72 14.99 -3.87
C LEU A 113 8.89 16.33 -4.58
N LEU A 114 7.85 17.15 -4.66
CA LEU A 114 7.95 18.52 -5.19
C LEU A 114 8.71 19.47 -4.27
N GLY A 115 8.80 19.17 -2.98
CA GLY A 115 9.43 20.02 -1.96
C GLY A 115 8.44 21.04 -1.36
N ASP A 116 7.16 20.85 -1.60
CA ASP A 116 6.10 21.72 -1.05
C ASP A 116 5.88 21.48 0.44
N ILE A 117 6.32 20.32 0.93
CA ILE A 117 6.28 19.91 2.33
C ILE A 117 7.69 19.70 2.86
N PRO A 118 8.04 20.19 4.04
CA PRO A 118 9.38 20.02 4.62
C PRO A 118 9.61 18.58 5.10
N LEU A 119 10.87 18.11 5.03
CA LEU A 119 11.25 16.73 5.38
C LEU A 119 11.08 16.38 6.87
N ASP A 120 11.00 17.38 7.77
CA ASP A 120 10.81 17.13 9.21
C ASP A 120 9.45 16.47 9.52
N ILE A 121 8.50 16.56 8.60
CA ILE A 121 7.22 15.85 8.70
C ILE A 121 7.40 14.32 8.77
N LEU A 122 8.51 13.77 8.25
CA LEU A 122 8.87 12.35 8.38
C LEU A 122 9.10 11.92 9.83
N LEU A 123 9.17 12.88 10.75
CA LEU A 123 9.19 12.59 12.18
C LEU A 123 7.83 12.13 12.71
N SER A 124 6.74 12.24 11.97
CA SER A 124 5.43 11.69 12.34
C SER A 124 5.25 10.26 11.81
N ARG A 125 4.75 9.37 12.66
CA ARG A 125 4.45 7.99 12.28
C ARG A 125 3.33 7.93 11.23
N GLU A 126 2.33 8.76 11.37
CA GLU A 126 1.20 8.86 10.45
C GLU A 126 1.65 9.25 9.03
N HIS A 127 2.65 10.13 8.92
CA HIS A 127 3.19 10.52 7.63
C HIS A 127 4.05 9.43 6.99
N LEU A 128 4.78 8.65 7.81
CA LEU A 128 5.50 7.48 7.30
C LEU A 128 4.53 6.44 6.73
N TYR A 129 3.40 6.19 7.39
CA TYR A 129 2.33 5.35 6.84
C TYR A 129 1.68 5.96 5.59
N ALA A 130 1.49 7.28 5.54
CA ALA A 130 0.96 7.91 4.34
C ALA A 130 1.86 7.65 3.12
N ILE A 131 3.19 7.70 3.29
CA ILE A 131 4.16 7.40 2.23
C ILE A 131 4.05 5.94 1.78
N THR A 132 4.03 4.99 2.71
CA THR A 132 3.96 3.58 2.37
C THR A 132 2.65 3.25 1.66
N HIS A 133 1.54 3.78 2.14
CA HIS A 133 0.22 3.60 1.53
C HIS A 133 0.12 4.27 0.15
N ASP A 134 0.74 5.44 -0.04
CA ASP A 134 0.82 6.08 -1.35
C ASP A 134 1.51 5.17 -2.37
N ILE A 135 2.63 4.55 -2.00
CA ILE A 135 3.35 3.64 -2.88
C ILE A 135 2.55 2.36 -3.14
N PHE A 136 2.02 1.74 -2.09
CA PHE A 136 1.29 0.49 -2.18
C PHE A 136 0.07 0.58 -3.10
N TYR A 137 -0.78 1.56 -2.85
CA TYR A 137 -2.05 1.64 -3.56
C TYR A 137 -1.90 2.27 -4.95
N THR A 138 -0.99 3.23 -5.11
CA THR A 138 -0.71 3.84 -6.41
C THR A 138 -0.07 2.83 -7.37
N SER A 139 0.78 1.92 -6.87
CA SER A 139 1.33 0.80 -7.64
C SER A 139 0.32 -0.34 -7.90
N VAL A 140 -0.93 -0.16 -7.50
CA VAL A 140 -1.94 -1.23 -7.56
C VAL A 140 -1.41 -2.52 -6.92
N PHE A 141 -0.93 -2.41 -5.67
CA PHE A 141 -0.33 -3.53 -4.92
C PHE A 141 0.83 -4.18 -5.69
N SER A 142 1.77 -3.40 -6.18
CA SER A 142 2.94 -3.81 -6.98
C SER A 142 2.68 -4.28 -8.41
N LYS A 143 1.43 -4.23 -8.90
CA LYS A 143 1.09 -4.70 -10.25
C LYS A 143 1.36 -3.67 -11.34
N ASP A 144 1.50 -2.40 -10.98
CA ASP A 144 1.68 -1.31 -11.90
C ASP A 144 2.60 -0.23 -11.32
N LYS A 145 3.82 -0.18 -11.81
CA LYS A 145 4.84 0.76 -11.36
C LYS A 145 4.97 2.00 -12.25
N SER A 146 4.23 2.07 -13.35
CA SER A 146 4.43 3.08 -14.38
C SER A 146 4.23 4.52 -13.89
N ILE A 147 3.44 4.74 -12.83
CA ILE A 147 3.28 6.07 -12.23
C ILE A 147 4.59 6.59 -11.62
N PHE A 148 5.46 5.68 -11.18
CA PHE A 148 6.74 6.04 -10.58
C PHE A 148 7.87 6.23 -11.60
N GLU A 149 7.69 5.87 -12.89
CA GLU A 149 8.71 6.03 -13.92
C GLU A 149 9.05 7.50 -14.21
N ASP A 150 8.06 8.38 -14.09
CA ASP A 150 8.20 9.83 -14.34
C ASP A 150 8.63 10.63 -13.10
N ILE A 151 8.87 9.96 -11.96
CA ILE A 151 9.24 10.60 -10.69
C ILE A 151 10.78 10.65 -10.55
N ASP A 152 11.29 11.69 -9.90
CA ASP A 152 12.70 11.77 -9.51
C ASP A 152 13.07 10.61 -8.57
N GLN A 153 13.66 9.57 -9.15
CA GLN A 153 14.04 8.34 -8.45
C GLN A 153 15.07 8.59 -7.35
N ASN A 154 15.98 9.56 -7.54
CA ASN A 154 16.98 9.88 -6.51
C ASN A 154 16.32 10.50 -5.29
N LYS A 155 15.37 11.40 -5.53
CA LYS A 155 14.63 12.05 -4.45
C LYS A 155 13.73 11.07 -3.72
N LEU A 156 13.02 10.20 -4.45
CA LEU A 156 12.18 9.15 -3.90
C LEU A 156 13.01 8.19 -3.02
N SER A 157 14.14 7.69 -3.54
CA SER A 157 15.06 6.83 -2.78
C SER A 157 15.56 7.52 -1.51
N SER A 158 15.95 8.80 -1.60
CA SER A 158 16.41 9.55 -0.43
C SER A 158 15.33 9.71 0.65
N ILE A 159 14.08 9.93 0.24
CA ILE A 159 12.93 10.00 1.17
C ILE A 159 12.73 8.65 1.87
N LEU A 160 12.75 7.55 1.11
CA LEU A 160 12.56 6.20 1.68
C LEU A 160 13.71 5.80 2.60
N GLU A 161 14.96 6.08 2.23
CA GLU A 161 16.13 5.82 3.06
C GLU A 161 16.06 6.61 4.38
N LEU A 162 15.72 7.90 4.32
CA LEU A 162 15.56 8.73 5.51
C LEU A 162 14.41 8.20 6.40
N SER A 163 13.28 7.85 5.79
CA SER A 163 12.13 7.28 6.48
C SER A 163 12.50 5.96 7.19
N LEU A 164 13.27 5.11 6.51
CA LEU A 164 13.76 3.84 7.05
C LEU A 164 14.72 4.07 8.24
N LEU A 165 15.67 4.99 8.11
CA LEU A 165 16.60 5.35 9.19
C LEU A 165 15.88 5.87 10.43
N ILE A 166 14.86 6.73 10.25
CA ILE A 166 14.03 7.24 11.34
C ILE A 166 13.29 6.08 12.02
N SER A 167 12.70 5.18 11.25
CA SER A 167 11.93 4.04 11.76
C SER A 167 12.81 3.04 12.51
N ILE A 168 14.02 2.76 12.00
CA ILE A 168 15.03 1.93 12.68
C ILE A 168 15.42 2.56 14.02
N LYS A 169 15.72 3.86 14.05
CA LYS A 169 16.07 4.57 15.28
C LYS A 169 14.96 4.51 16.33
N ARG A 170 13.70 4.50 15.88
CA ARG A 170 12.52 4.39 16.74
C ARG A 170 12.15 2.94 17.11
N LYS A 171 12.78 1.96 16.47
CA LYS A 171 12.44 0.54 16.60
C LYS A 171 10.98 0.24 16.20
N ASP A 172 10.44 1.00 15.24
CA ASP A 172 9.10 0.80 14.70
C ASP A 172 9.13 -0.29 13.63
N ILE A 173 9.04 -1.54 14.07
CA ILE A 173 9.18 -2.72 13.20
C ILE A 173 8.12 -2.74 12.10
N ASP A 174 6.93 -2.31 12.39
CA ASP A 174 5.80 -2.30 11.47
C ASP A 174 6.09 -1.36 10.27
N VAL A 175 6.44 -0.12 10.56
CA VAL A 175 6.82 0.86 9.52
C VAL A 175 8.09 0.43 8.77
N ILE A 176 9.08 -0.18 9.45
CA ILE A 176 10.29 -0.71 8.80
C ILE A 176 9.91 -1.75 7.74
N MET A 177 9.03 -2.68 8.08
CA MET A 177 8.60 -3.75 7.15
C MET A 177 7.84 -3.16 5.95
N GLU A 178 6.95 -2.23 6.17
CA GLU A 178 6.24 -1.54 5.08
C GLU A 178 7.19 -0.77 4.15
N LEU A 179 8.14 -0.02 4.70
CA LEU A 179 9.14 0.71 3.91
C LEU A 179 10.04 -0.22 3.10
N MET A 180 10.45 -1.37 3.67
CA MET A 180 11.19 -2.38 2.93
C MET A 180 10.37 -2.96 1.77
N CYS A 181 9.07 -3.18 1.96
CA CYS A 181 8.16 -3.57 0.88
C CYS A 181 8.08 -2.47 -0.20
N CYS A 182 7.96 -1.20 0.18
CA CYS A 182 7.98 -0.08 -0.77
C CYS A 182 9.25 -0.05 -1.62
N ILE A 183 10.43 -0.19 -0.99
CA ILE A 183 11.72 -0.25 -1.68
C ILE A 183 11.78 -1.44 -2.66
N SER A 184 11.16 -2.55 -2.33
CA SER A 184 11.12 -3.72 -3.22
C SER A 184 10.14 -3.55 -4.40
N ILE A 185 9.14 -2.69 -4.25
CA ILE A 185 8.19 -2.37 -5.32
C ILE A 185 8.82 -1.46 -6.37
N LEU A 186 9.60 -0.51 -5.95
CA LEU A 186 10.23 0.49 -6.84
C LEU A 186 11.48 -0.05 -7.50
#